data_47bf008e0debc1df092900f56247e664
#
_entry.id   47bf008e0debc1df092900f56247e664
#
_cell.length_a   1.000
_cell.length_b   1.000
_cell.length_c   1.000
_cell.angle_alpha   90.00
_cell.angle_beta   90.00
_cell.angle_gamma   90.00
#
_symmetry.space_group_name_H-M   'P 1'
#
loop_
_entity.id
_entity.type
_entity.pdbx_description
1 polymer ?
#
loop_
_entity_poly.entity_id
_entity_poly.type
_entity_poly.pdbx_seq_one_letter_code
_entity_poly.pdbx_strand_id
1 'polypeptide(L)'
;MKSLLLTAVLAVAFVLAGCADNNKDNEDVATVDGEKITKDELYEAMVQAGGQEALSILIDGKLIDLEVKDQKIEVTDAEVDEELSAFVETSGGDEAFKAALEQSGMTEKEFKDNIVEYLSLRKLLEPRIEITDEELEAYFEETKAQWAQAEQVQASHILVEDEKTAKEVEQKLNDGEDFAELAEEYSTDPSNANNGGELGYFGKGQMVPEFEEAVFAMEVDEISGPVETSHGFHIIHVTDKKEAKEASLEESEELVRDALFERKMQSEYGVLIAELKEKYTVENNL
;
A
#
# COMPACT_ATOMS: atom_id res chain seq x y z
N MET A 1 -8.62 15.02 40.49
CA MET A 1 -8.74 16.38 39.92
C MET A 1 -9.18 16.19 38.49
N LYS A 2 -10.42 16.57 38.17
CA LYS A 2 -11.05 16.41 36.85
C LYS A 2 -10.65 17.65 36.01
N SER A 3 -9.94 17.46 34.92
CA SER A 3 -9.68 18.52 33.93
C SER A 3 -10.79 18.49 32.88
N LEU A 4 -11.62 19.52 32.87
CA LEU A 4 -12.63 19.81 31.84
C LEU A 4 -11.90 20.36 30.61
N LEU A 5 -11.95 19.63 29.49
CA LEU A 5 -11.63 20.18 28.18
C LEU A 5 -12.89 20.87 27.63
N LEU A 6 -12.82 22.18 27.57
CA LEU A 6 -13.83 23.07 27.02
C LEU A 6 -13.62 23.08 25.47
N THR A 7 -14.47 22.35 24.76
CA THR A 7 -14.58 22.46 23.30
C THR A 7 -15.37 23.74 22.99
N ALA A 8 -14.66 24.74 22.47
CA ALA A 8 -15.28 25.95 21.95
C ALA A 8 -15.95 25.64 20.60
N VAL A 9 -17.27 25.52 20.60
CA VAL A 9 -18.10 25.53 19.39
C VAL A 9 -18.18 26.98 18.92
N LEU A 10 -17.44 27.30 17.84
CA LEU A 10 -17.60 28.57 17.15
C LEU A 10 -18.90 28.49 16.34
N ALA A 11 -19.98 29.01 16.89
CA ALA A 11 -21.20 29.25 16.12
C ALA A 11 -20.99 30.49 15.25
N VAL A 12 -20.73 30.29 13.96
CA VAL A 12 -20.75 31.36 12.95
C VAL A 12 -22.22 31.61 12.60
N ALA A 13 -22.79 32.66 13.14
CA ALA A 13 -24.11 33.13 12.75
C ALA A 13 -24.01 33.84 11.41
N PHE A 14 -24.43 33.20 10.33
CA PHE A 14 -24.65 33.88 9.03
C PHE A 14 -26.00 34.58 9.05
N VAL A 15 -25.96 35.89 8.94
CA VAL A 15 -27.16 36.70 8.67
C VAL A 15 -27.41 36.65 7.16
N LEU A 16 -28.37 35.86 6.73
CA LEU A 16 -28.85 35.82 5.34
C LEU A 16 -29.77 37.01 5.08
N ALA A 17 -29.25 38.02 4.40
CA ALA A 17 -30.08 39.02 3.72
C ALA A 17 -30.42 38.46 2.33
N GLY A 18 -31.64 37.93 2.19
CA GLY A 18 -32.13 37.37 0.94
C GLY A 18 -32.24 38.46 -0.15
N CYS A 19 -31.53 38.28 -1.25
CA CYS A 19 -31.88 38.84 -2.55
C CYS A 19 -32.23 37.66 -3.47
N ALA A 20 -33.50 37.55 -3.83
CA ALA A 20 -33.99 36.63 -4.83
C ALA A 20 -33.45 37.03 -6.20
N ASP A 21 -32.48 36.32 -6.71
CA ASP A 21 -32.05 36.39 -8.10
C ASP A 21 -32.29 35.04 -8.79
N ASN A 22 -33.07 35.12 -9.89
CA ASN A 22 -33.48 33.98 -10.69
C ASN A 22 -32.28 33.44 -11.52
N ASN A 23 -31.40 32.63 -10.94
CA ASN A 23 -30.37 31.97 -11.71
C ASN A 23 -30.63 30.44 -11.68
N LYS A 24 -30.77 29.82 -12.84
CA LYS A 24 -31.14 28.41 -13.03
C LYS A 24 -30.01 27.42 -12.71
N ASP A 25 -28.87 27.90 -12.23
CA ASP A 25 -27.65 27.07 -12.03
C ASP A 25 -27.35 26.74 -10.56
N ASN A 26 -28.16 27.21 -9.60
CA ASN A 26 -27.95 27.00 -8.18
C ASN A 26 -28.79 25.80 -7.66
N GLU A 27 -28.36 24.60 -7.96
CA GLU A 27 -28.99 23.36 -7.50
C GLU A 27 -28.80 23.17 -5.99
N ASP A 28 -29.90 22.77 -5.30
CA ASP A 28 -29.84 22.40 -3.90
C ASP A 28 -29.08 21.07 -3.74
N VAL A 29 -27.98 21.07 -2.99
CA VAL A 29 -27.18 19.86 -2.70
C VAL A 29 -27.62 19.17 -1.40
N ALA A 30 -28.25 19.91 -0.48
CA ALA A 30 -28.83 19.38 0.75
C ALA A 30 -29.95 20.29 1.29
N THR A 31 -30.76 19.75 2.22
CA THR A 31 -31.78 20.51 2.92
C THR A 31 -31.76 20.11 4.41
N VAL A 32 -31.75 21.09 5.31
CA VAL A 32 -31.80 20.88 6.75
C VAL A 32 -33.00 21.65 7.31
N ASP A 33 -34.00 20.97 7.82
CA ASP A 33 -35.25 21.55 8.36
C ASP A 33 -35.93 22.56 7.42
N GLY A 34 -35.84 22.30 6.10
CA GLY A 34 -36.40 23.18 5.06
C GLY A 34 -35.46 24.27 4.52
N GLU A 35 -34.37 24.56 5.22
CA GLU A 35 -33.32 25.45 4.76
C GLU A 35 -32.39 24.72 3.78
N LYS A 36 -32.12 25.36 2.65
CA LYS A 36 -31.38 24.78 1.55
C LYS A 36 -29.90 25.10 1.64
N ILE A 37 -29.06 24.11 1.33
CA ILE A 37 -27.64 24.32 1.05
C ILE A 37 -27.47 24.19 -0.45
N THR A 38 -26.95 25.24 -1.05
CA THR A 38 -26.81 25.33 -2.51
C THR A 38 -25.44 24.85 -2.96
N LYS A 39 -25.32 24.57 -4.26
CA LYS A 39 -24.06 24.20 -4.89
C LYS A 39 -22.99 25.29 -4.76
N ASP A 40 -23.40 26.56 -4.85
CA ASP A 40 -22.49 27.70 -4.70
C ASP A 40 -21.96 27.78 -3.27
N GLU A 41 -22.82 27.61 -2.24
CA GLU A 41 -22.37 27.57 -0.84
C GLU A 41 -21.40 26.43 -0.59
N LEU A 42 -21.66 25.24 -1.15
CA LEU A 42 -20.73 24.13 -1.08
C LEU A 42 -19.41 24.45 -1.78
N TYR A 43 -19.46 25.03 -2.98
CA TYR A 43 -18.27 25.41 -3.73
C TYR A 43 -17.43 26.44 -2.97
N GLU A 44 -18.04 27.51 -2.44
CA GLU A 44 -17.33 28.50 -1.63
C GLU A 44 -16.67 27.88 -0.40
N ALA A 45 -17.36 26.97 0.30
CA ALA A 45 -16.80 26.25 1.43
C ALA A 45 -15.60 25.35 1.03
N MET A 46 -15.69 24.67 -0.12
CA MET A 46 -14.58 23.87 -0.67
C MET A 46 -13.39 24.74 -1.07
N VAL A 47 -13.65 25.90 -1.70
CA VAL A 47 -12.60 26.87 -2.05
C VAL A 47 -11.87 27.37 -0.81
N GLN A 48 -12.61 27.69 0.27
CA GLN A 48 -12.02 28.11 1.54
C GLN A 48 -11.24 26.98 2.22
N ALA A 49 -11.69 25.72 2.09
CA ALA A 49 -11.05 24.57 2.71
C ALA A 49 -9.74 24.12 2.04
N GLY A 50 -9.54 24.43 0.73
CA GLY A 50 -8.35 23.98 0.01
C GLY A 50 -8.41 24.21 -1.50
N GLY A 51 -9.29 25.11 -1.97
CA GLY A 51 -9.52 25.33 -3.39
C GLY A 51 -8.29 25.78 -4.17
N GLN A 52 -7.41 26.59 -3.56
CA GLN A 52 -6.16 27.03 -4.20
C GLN A 52 -5.23 25.87 -4.50
N GLU A 53 -5.09 24.94 -3.57
CA GLU A 53 -4.25 23.74 -3.73
C GLU A 53 -4.84 22.79 -4.78
N ALA A 54 -6.15 22.55 -4.71
CA ALA A 54 -6.86 21.74 -5.70
C ALA A 54 -6.75 22.33 -7.10
N LEU A 55 -6.91 23.68 -7.24
CA LEU A 55 -6.74 24.35 -8.51
C LEU A 55 -5.29 24.26 -9.02
N SER A 56 -4.29 24.36 -8.15
CA SER A 56 -2.89 24.20 -8.54
C SER A 56 -2.64 22.81 -9.13
N ILE A 57 -3.15 21.75 -8.48
CA ILE A 57 -3.04 20.36 -8.99
C ILE A 57 -3.70 20.24 -10.38
N LEU A 58 -4.88 20.81 -10.55
CA LEU A 58 -5.59 20.80 -11.84
C LEU A 58 -4.84 21.57 -12.93
N ILE A 59 -4.24 22.72 -12.59
CA ILE A 59 -3.39 23.49 -13.51
C ILE A 59 -2.17 22.67 -13.92
N ASP A 60 -1.47 22.07 -12.96
CA ASP A 60 -0.27 21.29 -13.21
C ASP A 60 -0.58 20.07 -14.09
N GLY A 61 -1.69 19.37 -13.84
CA GLY A 61 -2.18 18.30 -14.71
C GLY A 61 -2.47 18.78 -16.15
N LYS A 62 -3.12 19.94 -16.29
CA LYS A 62 -3.40 20.53 -17.62
C LYS A 62 -2.15 20.95 -18.37
N LEU A 63 -1.13 21.43 -17.66
CA LEU A 63 0.17 21.75 -18.26
C LEU A 63 0.87 20.49 -18.78
N ILE A 64 0.82 19.40 -18.02
CA ILE A 64 1.35 18.08 -18.44
C ILE A 64 0.59 17.58 -19.67
N ASP A 65 -0.75 17.58 -19.66
CA ASP A 65 -1.57 17.15 -20.80
C ASP A 65 -1.20 17.91 -22.09
N LEU A 66 -0.99 19.22 -21.97
CA LEU A 66 -0.59 20.06 -23.10
C LEU A 66 0.79 19.68 -23.63
N GLU A 67 1.74 19.42 -22.73
CA GLU A 67 3.11 19.05 -23.11
C GLU A 67 3.17 17.65 -23.72
N VAL A 68 2.47 16.67 -23.13
CA VAL A 68 2.32 15.31 -23.67
C VAL A 68 1.80 15.35 -25.10
N LYS A 69 0.78 16.20 -25.35
CA LYS A 69 0.21 16.40 -26.67
C LYS A 69 1.17 17.11 -27.64
N ASP A 70 1.89 18.13 -27.17
CA ASP A 70 2.85 18.89 -27.99
C ASP A 70 4.01 18.00 -28.44
N GLN A 71 4.52 17.19 -27.52
CA GLN A 71 5.59 16.21 -27.80
C GLN A 71 5.11 14.93 -28.47
N LYS A 72 3.78 14.75 -28.64
CA LYS A 72 3.16 13.57 -29.24
C LYS A 72 3.53 12.29 -28.51
N ILE A 73 3.55 12.32 -27.20
CA ILE A 73 3.78 11.14 -26.37
C ILE A 73 2.53 10.26 -26.46
N GLU A 74 2.72 9.01 -26.78
CA GLU A 74 1.66 8.01 -26.86
C GLU A 74 1.93 6.90 -25.84
N VAL A 75 0.89 6.53 -25.10
CA VAL A 75 0.85 5.37 -24.22
C VAL A 75 -0.05 4.34 -24.89
N THR A 76 0.46 3.14 -25.12
CA THR A 76 -0.26 2.06 -25.78
C THR A 76 -1.05 1.23 -24.78
N ASP A 77 -2.13 0.59 -25.22
CA ASP A 77 -2.90 -0.34 -24.39
C ASP A 77 -2.02 -1.47 -23.82
N ALA A 78 -1.01 -1.91 -24.57
CA ALA A 78 -0.09 -2.95 -24.11
C ALA A 78 0.76 -2.50 -22.91
N GLU A 79 1.24 -1.25 -22.90
CA GLU A 79 1.98 -0.69 -21.77
C GLU A 79 1.08 -0.53 -20.53
N VAL A 80 -0.18 -0.13 -20.74
CA VAL A 80 -1.16 -0.04 -19.65
C VAL A 80 -1.48 -1.41 -19.05
N ASP A 81 -1.66 -2.43 -19.90
CA ASP A 81 -1.97 -3.78 -19.44
C ASP A 81 -0.75 -4.43 -18.76
N GLU A 82 0.48 -4.14 -19.18
CA GLU A 82 1.71 -4.58 -18.51
C GLU A 82 1.83 -3.99 -17.11
N GLU A 83 1.67 -2.67 -16.98
CA GLU A 83 1.73 -1.98 -15.68
C GLU A 83 0.63 -2.44 -14.74
N LEU A 84 -0.61 -2.59 -15.27
CA LEU A 84 -1.71 -3.14 -14.50
C LEU A 84 -1.41 -4.55 -13.99
N SER A 85 -0.85 -5.42 -14.85
CA SER A 85 -0.52 -6.81 -14.48
C SER A 85 0.53 -6.86 -13.38
N ALA A 86 1.57 -6.02 -13.48
CA ALA A 86 2.60 -5.90 -12.44
C ALA A 86 2.01 -5.42 -11.11
N PHE A 87 1.08 -4.45 -11.16
CA PHE A 87 0.39 -3.97 -9.96
C PHE A 87 -0.50 -5.04 -9.34
N VAL A 88 -1.27 -5.78 -10.13
CA VAL A 88 -2.12 -6.89 -9.66
C VAL A 88 -1.28 -7.96 -8.98
N GLU A 89 -0.15 -8.36 -9.58
CA GLU A 89 0.75 -9.36 -9.01
C GLU A 89 1.32 -8.92 -7.65
N THR A 90 1.80 -7.69 -7.56
CA THR A 90 2.36 -7.13 -6.32
C THR A 90 1.30 -6.90 -5.23
N SER A 91 0.04 -6.70 -5.63
CA SER A 91 -1.09 -6.54 -4.71
C SER A 91 -1.61 -7.86 -4.12
N GLY A 92 -1.11 -9.00 -4.56
CA GLY A 92 -1.55 -10.33 -4.11
C GLY A 92 -2.60 -10.98 -5.02
N GLY A 93 -2.70 -10.53 -6.28
CA GLY A 93 -3.57 -11.10 -7.32
C GLY A 93 -4.90 -10.39 -7.51
N ASP A 94 -5.67 -10.87 -8.48
CA ASP A 94 -6.91 -10.23 -8.96
C ASP A 94 -7.95 -9.95 -7.86
N GLU A 95 -8.12 -10.87 -6.90
CA GLU A 95 -9.12 -10.70 -5.84
C GLU A 95 -8.73 -9.61 -4.85
N ALA A 96 -7.44 -9.57 -4.47
CA ALA A 96 -6.92 -8.52 -3.59
C ALA A 96 -6.96 -7.15 -4.27
N PHE A 97 -6.62 -7.08 -5.54
CA PHE A 97 -6.71 -5.87 -6.35
C PHE A 97 -8.15 -5.33 -6.42
N LYS A 98 -9.13 -6.19 -6.74
CA LYS A 98 -10.56 -5.80 -6.78
C LYS A 98 -11.07 -5.30 -5.43
N ALA A 99 -10.68 -5.98 -4.34
CA ALA A 99 -11.04 -5.53 -2.99
C ALA A 99 -10.45 -4.14 -2.66
N ALA A 100 -9.20 -3.87 -3.09
CA ALA A 100 -8.56 -2.55 -2.92
C ALA A 100 -9.28 -1.45 -3.73
N LEU A 101 -9.71 -1.74 -4.96
CA LEU A 101 -10.51 -0.81 -5.77
C LEU A 101 -11.85 -0.50 -5.10
N GLU A 102 -12.57 -1.52 -4.63
CA GLU A 102 -13.85 -1.33 -3.92
C GLU A 102 -13.67 -0.48 -2.66
N GLN A 103 -12.62 -0.74 -1.88
CA GLN A 103 -12.32 0.00 -0.66
C GLN A 103 -12.00 1.48 -0.95
N SER A 104 -11.31 1.77 -2.05
CA SER A 104 -10.99 3.14 -2.47
C SER A 104 -12.15 3.84 -3.21
N GLY A 105 -13.20 3.10 -3.59
CA GLY A 105 -14.30 3.60 -4.43
C GLY A 105 -13.88 3.90 -5.87
N MET A 106 -12.79 3.33 -6.33
CA MET A 106 -12.23 3.53 -7.68
C MET A 106 -12.68 2.39 -8.60
N THR A 107 -12.98 2.71 -9.83
CA THR A 107 -13.22 1.70 -10.87
C THR A 107 -11.92 1.26 -11.53
N GLU A 108 -11.88 0.06 -12.09
CA GLU A 108 -10.72 -0.40 -12.88
C GLU A 108 -10.40 0.53 -14.05
N LYS A 109 -11.43 1.14 -14.65
CA LYS A 109 -11.24 2.13 -15.71
C LYS A 109 -10.48 3.36 -15.22
N GLU A 110 -10.90 3.94 -14.10
CA GLU A 110 -10.22 5.08 -13.50
C GLU A 110 -8.78 4.72 -13.10
N PHE A 111 -8.56 3.51 -12.62
CA PHE A 111 -7.21 3.03 -12.33
C PHE A 111 -6.34 2.96 -13.60
N LYS A 112 -6.88 2.43 -14.70
CA LYS A 112 -6.18 2.43 -16.00
C LYS A 112 -5.93 3.85 -16.53
N ASP A 113 -6.89 4.76 -16.35
CA ASP A 113 -6.71 6.16 -16.71
C ASP A 113 -5.53 6.79 -15.91
N ASN A 114 -5.40 6.47 -14.61
CA ASN A 114 -4.26 6.90 -13.79
C ASN A 114 -2.92 6.28 -14.26
N ILE A 115 -2.92 5.01 -14.70
CA ILE A 115 -1.73 4.40 -15.31
C ILE A 115 -1.32 5.17 -16.59
N VAL A 116 -2.28 5.55 -17.44
CA VAL A 116 -1.99 6.34 -18.65
C VAL A 116 -1.35 7.69 -18.28
N GLU A 117 -1.86 8.37 -17.26
CA GLU A 117 -1.30 9.64 -16.79
C GLU A 117 0.13 9.45 -16.26
N TYR A 118 0.35 8.44 -15.43
CA TYR A 118 1.67 8.09 -14.90
C TYR A 118 2.68 7.78 -16.00
N LEU A 119 2.34 6.89 -16.94
CA LEU A 119 3.22 6.51 -18.04
C LEU A 119 3.49 7.68 -18.99
N SER A 120 2.51 8.55 -19.20
CA SER A 120 2.69 9.78 -19.98
C SER A 120 3.71 10.72 -19.34
N LEU A 121 3.59 10.94 -18.04
CA LEU A 121 4.54 11.75 -17.27
C LEU A 121 5.94 11.10 -17.26
N ARG A 122 6.02 9.79 -17.05
CA ARG A 122 7.27 9.02 -17.08
C ARG A 122 7.99 9.21 -18.41
N LYS A 123 7.29 9.02 -19.54
CA LYS A 123 7.84 9.22 -20.90
C LYS A 123 8.25 10.68 -21.16
N LEU A 124 7.56 11.64 -20.58
CA LEU A 124 7.89 13.06 -20.68
C LEU A 124 9.18 13.39 -19.93
N LEU A 125 9.41 12.75 -18.78
CA LEU A 125 10.57 13.00 -17.93
C LEU A 125 11.78 12.13 -18.26
N GLU A 126 11.58 10.96 -18.88
CA GLU A 126 12.65 10.02 -19.23
C GLU A 126 13.82 10.66 -19.99
N PRO A 127 13.62 11.51 -21.03
CA PRO A 127 14.73 12.16 -21.73
C PRO A 127 15.49 13.20 -20.91
N ARG A 128 14.95 13.59 -19.75
CA ARG A 128 15.50 14.62 -18.86
C ARG A 128 16.32 14.00 -17.71
N ILE A 129 16.12 12.72 -17.46
CA ILE A 129 16.71 12.01 -16.32
C ILE A 129 17.86 11.13 -16.82
N GLU A 130 19.07 11.51 -16.44
CA GLU A 130 20.25 10.68 -16.64
C GLU A 130 20.61 10.01 -15.29
N ILE A 131 20.86 8.71 -15.33
CA ILE A 131 21.34 7.93 -14.18
C ILE A 131 22.72 7.40 -14.52
N THR A 132 23.73 7.93 -13.82
CA THR A 132 25.11 7.44 -13.97
C THR A 132 25.34 6.21 -13.08
N ASP A 133 26.38 5.42 -13.42
CA ASP A 133 26.75 4.25 -12.61
C ASP A 133 27.17 4.67 -11.18
N GLU A 134 27.80 5.83 -11.02
CA GLU A 134 28.17 6.38 -9.72
C GLU A 134 26.94 6.70 -8.85
N GLU A 135 25.90 7.27 -9.46
CA GLU A 135 24.63 7.55 -8.74
C GLU A 135 23.90 6.26 -8.40
N LEU A 136 23.94 5.28 -9.28
CA LEU A 136 23.30 3.97 -9.07
C LEU A 136 23.98 3.23 -7.90
N GLU A 137 25.32 3.17 -7.88
CA GLU A 137 26.08 2.59 -6.78
C GLU A 137 25.81 3.32 -5.46
N ALA A 138 25.83 4.65 -5.47
CA ALA A 138 25.56 5.45 -4.26
C ALA A 138 24.14 5.21 -3.72
N TYR A 139 23.15 5.16 -4.60
CA TYR A 139 21.77 4.89 -4.23
C TYR A 139 21.58 3.47 -3.69
N PHE A 140 22.21 2.47 -4.33
CA PHE A 140 22.20 1.10 -3.83
C PHE A 140 22.79 1.01 -2.43
N GLU A 141 23.97 1.60 -2.16
CA GLU A 141 24.57 1.57 -0.83
C GLU A 141 23.72 2.31 0.22
N GLU A 142 23.07 3.43 -0.15
CA GLU A 142 22.13 4.16 0.71
C GLU A 142 20.91 3.28 1.08
N THR A 143 20.42 2.48 0.13
CA THR A 143 19.17 1.70 0.24
C THR A 143 19.39 0.20 0.39
N LYS A 144 20.62 -0.25 0.58
CA LYS A 144 21.05 -1.66 0.53
C LYS A 144 20.18 -2.62 1.36
N ALA A 145 19.73 -2.16 2.54
CA ALA A 145 18.86 -2.97 3.39
C ALA A 145 17.50 -3.32 2.75
N GLN A 146 17.04 -2.53 1.78
CA GLN A 146 15.76 -2.78 1.09
C GLN A 146 15.88 -3.89 0.04
N TRP A 147 17.09 -4.15 -0.46
CA TRP A 147 17.38 -5.12 -1.52
C TRP A 147 17.86 -6.46 -0.96
N ALA A 148 18.11 -6.52 0.33
CA ALA A 148 18.50 -7.75 1.01
C ALA A 148 17.27 -8.62 1.27
N GLN A 149 17.42 -9.92 1.08
CA GLN A 149 16.42 -10.89 1.51
C GLN A 149 16.65 -11.21 2.99
N ALA A 150 15.67 -10.94 3.83
CA ALA A 150 15.70 -11.41 5.21
C ALA A 150 15.45 -12.92 5.27
N GLU A 151 16.01 -13.56 6.30
CA GLU A 151 15.70 -14.94 6.63
C GLU A 151 14.20 -15.09 6.93
N GLN A 152 13.55 -16.08 6.31
CA GLN A 152 12.15 -16.40 6.53
C GLN A 152 11.99 -17.92 6.72
N VAL A 153 11.04 -18.29 7.56
CA VAL A 153 10.65 -19.68 7.79
C VAL A 153 9.18 -19.84 7.43
N GLN A 154 8.85 -20.90 6.73
CA GLN A 154 7.47 -21.36 6.56
C GLN A 154 7.24 -22.50 7.54
N ALA A 155 6.17 -22.40 8.32
CA ALA A 155 5.85 -23.41 9.31
C ALA A 155 4.35 -23.61 9.46
N SER A 156 3.99 -24.75 10.05
CA SER A 156 2.66 -25.02 10.61
C SER A 156 2.79 -25.23 12.11
N HIS A 157 1.74 -24.98 12.88
CA HIS A 157 1.73 -25.24 14.30
C HIS A 157 0.43 -25.87 14.80
N ILE A 158 0.53 -26.57 15.94
CA ILE A 158 -0.60 -27.05 16.73
C ILE A 158 -0.48 -26.42 18.10
N LEU A 159 -1.43 -25.56 18.47
CA LEU A 159 -1.49 -24.89 19.76
C LEU A 159 -2.42 -25.65 20.70
N VAL A 160 -1.94 -25.99 21.90
CA VAL A 160 -2.77 -26.64 22.94
C VAL A 160 -2.58 -25.96 24.29
N GLU A 161 -3.53 -26.15 25.21
CA GLU A 161 -3.54 -25.44 26.50
C GLU A 161 -2.50 -25.96 27.51
N ASP A 162 -2.15 -27.24 27.42
CA ASP A 162 -1.30 -27.91 28.45
C ASP A 162 -0.24 -28.83 27.85
N GLU A 163 0.87 -28.96 28.59
CA GLU A 163 2.03 -29.77 28.19
C GLU A 163 1.71 -31.27 27.98
N LYS A 164 0.73 -31.80 28.70
CA LYS A 164 0.35 -33.21 28.58
C LYS A 164 -0.28 -33.45 27.20
N THR A 165 -1.19 -32.61 26.78
CA THR A 165 -1.81 -32.67 25.46
C THR A 165 -0.78 -32.45 24.37
N ALA A 166 0.16 -31.50 24.55
CA ALA A 166 1.26 -31.32 23.60
C ALA A 166 2.14 -32.59 23.42
N LYS A 167 2.48 -33.28 24.52
CA LYS A 167 3.21 -34.53 24.46
C LYS A 167 2.41 -35.69 23.84
N GLU A 168 1.08 -35.69 23.99
CA GLU A 168 0.22 -36.65 23.30
C GLU A 168 0.24 -36.43 21.78
N VAL A 169 0.15 -35.18 21.35
CA VAL A 169 0.24 -34.79 19.92
C VAL A 169 1.62 -35.15 19.37
N GLU A 170 2.71 -34.80 20.07
CA GLU A 170 4.08 -35.17 19.70
C GLU A 170 4.22 -36.71 19.52
N GLN A 171 3.66 -37.50 20.43
CA GLN A 171 3.72 -38.98 20.34
C GLN A 171 2.97 -39.49 19.10
N LYS A 172 1.79 -38.96 18.80
CA LYS A 172 1.00 -39.29 17.60
C LYS A 172 1.75 -38.96 16.31
N LEU A 173 2.39 -37.80 16.25
CA LEU A 173 3.25 -37.40 15.13
C LEU A 173 4.44 -38.36 14.96
N ASN A 174 5.07 -38.75 16.06
CA ASN A 174 6.15 -39.75 16.05
C ASN A 174 5.68 -41.16 15.61
N ASP A 175 4.41 -41.48 15.86
CA ASP A 175 3.77 -42.73 15.42
C ASP A 175 3.33 -42.66 13.94
N GLY A 176 3.47 -41.48 13.28
CA GLY A 176 3.24 -41.24 11.85
C GLY A 176 1.84 -40.75 11.50
N GLU A 177 1.11 -40.21 12.48
CA GLU A 177 -0.16 -39.53 12.19
C GLU A 177 0.11 -38.21 11.44
N ASP A 178 -0.87 -37.77 10.64
CA ASP A 178 -0.74 -36.57 9.81
C ASP A 178 -0.83 -35.28 10.63
N PHE A 179 0.09 -34.33 10.36
CA PHE A 179 0.17 -33.05 11.09
C PHE A 179 -1.08 -32.22 10.92
N ALA A 180 -1.62 -32.13 9.69
CA ALA A 180 -2.78 -31.30 9.40
C ALA A 180 -4.05 -31.88 10.05
N GLU A 181 -4.21 -33.21 10.07
CA GLU A 181 -5.32 -33.87 10.76
C GLU A 181 -5.25 -33.64 12.28
N LEU A 182 -4.06 -33.69 12.86
CA LEU A 182 -3.86 -33.39 14.28
C LEU A 182 -4.04 -31.90 14.60
N ALA A 183 -3.70 -31.01 13.69
CA ALA A 183 -3.97 -29.59 13.85
C ALA A 183 -5.49 -29.31 13.90
N GLU A 184 -6.26 -29.93 13.02
CA GLU A 184 -7.73 -29.82 13.03
C GLU A 184 -8.36 -30.39 14.30
N GLU A 185 -7.80 -31.54 14.81
CA GLU A 185 -8.34 -32.21 15.99
C GLU A 185 -7.96 -31.53 17.32
N TYR A 186 -6.73 -31.06 17.46
CA TYR A 186 -6.18 -30.61 18.74
C TYR A 186 -5.92 -29.12 18.87
N SER A 187 -5.70 -28.41 17.75
CA SER A 187 -5.29 -27.00 17.84
C SER A 187 -6.41 -26.10 18.36
N THR A 188 -6.06 -25.29 19.35
CA THR A 188 -6.93 -24.27 19.91
C THR A 188 -6.81 -22.92 19.18
N ASP A 189 -5.94 -22.82 18.16
CA ASP A 189 -5.83 -21.61 17.33
C ASP A 189 -6.89 -21.60 16.21
N PRO A 190 -7.95 -20.77 16.34
CA PRO A 190 -9.04 -20.77 15.38
C PRO A 190 -8.67 -20.18 14.02
N SER A 191 -7.51 -19.51 13.94
CA SER A 191 -7.09 -18.84 12.71
C SER A 191 -6.57 -19.79 11.64
N ASN A 192 -5.98 -20.92 12.06
CA ASN A 192 -5.31 -21.86 11.16
C ASN A 192 -5.55 -23.34 11.45
N ALA A 193 -6.19 -23.72 12.57
CA ALA A 193 -6.47 -25.12 12.90
C ALA A 193 -7.12 -25.90 11.74
N ASN A 194 -8.12 -25.32 11.07
CA ASN A 194 -8.84 -25.93 9.95
C ASN A 194 -8.06 -25.89 8.61
N ASN A 195 -6.88 -25.25 8.61
CA ASN A 195 -5.96 -25.20 7.46
C ASN A 195 -4.63 -25.89 7.79
N GLY A 196 -4.68 -27.01 8.55
CA GLY A 196 -3.49 -27.77 8.89
C GLY A 196 -2.47 -27.04 9.78
N GLY A 197 -2.88 -25.97 10.45
CA GLY A 197 -2.04 -25.14 11.30
C GLY A 197 -1.08 -24.21 10.54
N GLU A 198 -1.28 -24.00 9.23
CA GLU A 198 -0.38 -23.22 8.38
C GLU A 198 -0.26 -21.75 8.85
N LEU A 199 0.99 -21.26 8.95
CA LEU A 199 1.34 -19.87 9.29
C LEU A 199 1.86 -19.10 8.08
N GLY A 200 2.19 -19.77 6.98
CA GLY A 200 2.89 -19.19 5.85
C GLY A 200 4.35 -18.82 6.18
N TYR A 201 4.96 -17.98 5.33
CA TYR A 201 6.30 -17.45 5.58
C TYR A 201 6.26 -16.27 6.54
N PHE A 202 7.18 -16.28 7.51
CA PHE A 202 7.38 -15.15 8.42
C PHE A 202 8.87 -14.95 8.71
N GLY A 203 9.24 -13.71 9.01
CA GLY A 203 10.59 -13.31 9.39
C GLY A 203 10.71 -13.09 10.90
N LYS A 204 11.93 -12.79 11.35
CA LYS A 204 12.21 -12.45 12.75
C LYS A 204 11.44 -11.20 13.20
N GLY A 205 10.95 -11.21 14.43
CA GLY A 205 10.15 -10.15 15.03
C GLY A 205 8.65 -10.21 14.75
N GLN A 206 8.16 -11.24 14.07
CA GLN A 206 6.74 -11.42 13.73
C GLN A 206 6.02 -12.39 14.67
N MET A 207 6.76 -13.22 15.40
CA MET A 207 6.21 -14.20 16.33
C MET A 207 6.63 -13.89 17.77
N VAL A 208 6.02 -14.57 18.74
CA VAL A 208 6.46 -14.46 20.14
C VAL A 208 7.86 -15.05 20.30
N PRO A 209 8.70 -14.48 21.18
CA PRO A 209 10.14 -14.80 21.22
C PRO A 209 10.45 -16.30 21.38
N GLU A 210 9.71 -17.01 22.22
CA GLU A 210 9.94 -18.43 22.50
C GLU A 210 9.64 -19.30 21.28
N PHE A 211 8.59 -18.97 20.53
CA PHE A 211 8.24 -19.64 19.27
C PHE A 211 9.28 -19.34 18.20
N GLU A 212 9.66 -18.06 18.07
CA GLU A 212 10.65 -17.60 17.08
C GLU A 212 12.01 -18.27 17.31
N GLU A 213 12.51 -18.30 18.56
CA GLU A 213 13.78 -18.94 18.88
C GLU A 213 13.77 -20.44 18.50
N ALA A 214 12.66 -21.14 18.78
CA ALA A 214 12.52 -22.54 18.42
C ALA A 214 12.51 -22.75 16.91
N VAL A 215 11.63 -22.06 16.19
CA VAL A 215 11.40 -22.30 14.75
C VAL A 215 12.61 -21.93 13.87
N PHE A 216 13.34 -20.85 14.20
CA PHE A 216 14.53 -20.48 13.44
C PHE A 216 15.74 -21.39 13.70
N ALA A 217 15.75 -22.14 14.82
CA ALA A 217 16.79 -23.13 15.13
C ALA A 217 16.55 -24.48 14.46
N MET A 218 15.32 -24.80 14.04
CA MET A 218 14.95 -26.10 13.44
C MET A 218 15.40 -26.20 11.97
N GLU A 219 15.52 -27.41 11.47
CA GLU A 219 15.76 -27.71 10.06
C GLU A 219 14.42 -27.84 9.29
N VAL A 220 14.48 -27.82 7.95
CA VAL A 220 13.31 -28.12 7.11
C VAL A 220 12.85 -29.54 7.32
N ASP A 221 11.55 -29.78 7.35
CA ASP A 221 10.86 -31.04 7.67
C ASP A 221 11.00 -31.50 9.15
N GLU A 222 11.58 -30.67 10.01
CA GLU A 222 11.66 -30.94 11.43
C GLU A 222 10.35 -30.62 12.15
N ILE A 223 9.96 -31.49 13.09
CA ILE A 223 8.85 -31.30 14.02
C ILE A 223 9.43 -31.08 15.41
N SER A 224 9.01 -30.01 16.10
CA SER A 224 9.50 -29.69 17.44
C SER A 224 8.88 -30.60 18.50
N GLY A 225 9.53 -30.69 19.66
CA GLY A 225 8.82 -30.97 20.91
C GLY A 225 7.92 -29.82 21.35
N PRO A 226 7.26 -29.95 22.52
CA PRO A 226 6.43 -28.90 23.07
C PRO A 226 7.21 -27.59 23.34
N VAL A 227 6.83 -26.50 22.71
CA VAL A 227 7.36 -25.13 22.90
C VAL A 227 6.38 -24.34 23.73
N GLU A 228 6.76 -23.97 24.95
CA GLU A 228 5.90 -23.15 25.85
C GLU A 228 5.95 -21.68 25.48
N THR A 229 4.77 -21.04 25.42
CA THR A 229 4.62 -19.60 25.22
C THR A 229 3.52 -19.07 26.15
N SER A 230 3.29 -17.76 26.14
CA SER A 230 2.17 -17.16 26.88
C SER A 230 0.77 -17.60 26.39
N HIS A 231 0.68 -18.22 25.21
CA HIS A 231 -0.57 -18.71 24.63
C HIS A 231 -0.85 -20.19 24.92
N GLY A 232 0.13 -20.94 25.41
CA GLY A 232 0.06 -22.38 25.65
C GLY A 232 1.29 -23.08 25.10
N PHE A 233 1.12 -24.34 24.69
CA PHE A 233 2.18 -25.18 24.15
C PHE A 233 1.98 -25.37 22.64
N HIS A 234 3.04 -25.13 21.87
CA HIS A 234 3.05 -25.30 20.42
C HIS A 234 3.86 -26.55 20.03
N ILE A 235 3.35 -27.32 19.08
CA ILE A 235 4.14 -28.27 18.27
C ILE A 235 4.31 -27.61 16.92
N ILE A 236 5.54 -27.47 16.45
CA ILE A 236 5.89 -26.70 15.24
C ILE A 236 6.43 -27.68 14.19
N HIS A 237 6.00 -27.52 12.95
CA HIS A 237 6.56 -28.21 11.79
C HIS A 237 7.10 -27.18 10.81
N VAL A 238 8.40 -27.17 10.60
CA VAL A 238 9.05 -26.31 9.59
C VAL A 238 8.92 -26.96 8.23
N THR A 239 8.28 -26.27 7.28
CA THR A 239 8.01 -26.79 5.93
C THR A 239 8.95 -26.24 4.87
N ASP A 240 9.47 -25.01 5.07
CA ASP A 240 10.49 -24.42 4.18
C ASP A 240 11.28 -23.32 4.90
N LYS A 241 12.47 -22.98 4.36
CA LYS A 241 13.30 -21.87 4.82
C LYS A 241 13.84 -21.09 3.63
N LYS A 242 13.77 -19.77 3.73
CA LYS A 242 14.50 -18.86 2.84
C LYS A 242 15.64 -18.24 3.62
N GLU A 243 16.86 -18.58 3.25
CA GLU A 243 18.04 -18.03 3.89
C GLU A 243 18.17 -16.52 3.65
N ALA A 244 18.77 -15.82 4.60
CA ALA A 244 19.13 -14.43 4.40
C ALA A 244 20.11 -14.31 3.23
N LYS A 245 19.84 -13.36 2.32
CA LYS A 245 20.73 -13.07 1.21
C LYS A 245 21.13 -11.61 1.25
N GLU A 246 22.43 -11.33 1.25
CA GLU A 246 22.91 -9.97 1.15
C GLU A 246 22.48 -9.37 -0.20
N ALA A 247 22.18 -8.07 -0.18
CA ALA A 247 21.88 -7.36 -1.41
C ALA A 247 23.10 -7.36 -2.35
N SER A 248 22.82 -7.60 -3.62
CA SER A 248 23.80 -7.51 -4.71
C SER A 248 23.29 -6.52 -5.75
N LEU A 249 24.08 -5.48 -6.06
CA LEU A 249 23.70 -4.54 -7.11
C LEU A 249 23.54 -5.24 -8.46
N GLU A 250 24.41 -6.21 -8.78
CA GLU A 250 24.36 -6.97 -10.03
C GLU A 250 23.01 -7.71 -10.21
N GLU A 251 22.46 -8.26 -9.10
CA GLU A 251 21.19 -8.99 -9.14
C GLU A 251 19.96 -8.08 -9.08
N SER A 252 20.12 -6.88 -8.53
CA SER A 252 19.03 -5.93 -8.30
C SER A 252 19.12 -4.69 -9.19
N GLU A 253 20.05 -4.63 -10.15
CA GLU A 253 20.39 -3.41 -10.89
C GLU A 253 19.16 -2.75 -11.53
N GLU A 254 18.31 -3.53 -12.18
CA GLU A 254 17.11 -3.03 -12.84
C GLU A 254 16.14 -2.39 -11.84
N LEU A 255 15.87 -3.06 -10.71
CA LEU A 255 14.99 -2.56 -9.67
C LEU A 255 15.56 -1.31 -8.99
N VAL A 256 16.87 -1.30 -8.72
CA VAL A 256 17.56 -0.16 -8.11
C VAL A 256 17.55 1.04 -9.07
N ARG A 257 17.77 0.81 -10.35
CA ARG A 257 17.75 1.83 -11.40
C ARG A 257 16.34 2.44 -11.55
N ASP A 258 15.33 1.61 -11.53
CA ASP A 258 13.95 2.04 -11.62
C ASP A 258 13.54 2.85 -10.37
N ALA A 259 13.87 2.39 -9.17
CA ALA A 259 13.62 3.13 -7.95
C ALA A 259 14.38 4.48 -7.89
N LEU A 260 15.61 4.53 -8.39
CA LEU A 260 16.36 5.78 -8.52
C LEU A 260 15.74 6.71 -9.56
N PHE A 261 15.24 6.15 -10.67
CA PHE A 261 14.50 6.90 -11.68
C PHE A 261 13.26 7.56 -11.07
N GLU A 262 12.43 6.82 -10.33
CA GLU A 262 11.27 7.35 -9.63
C GLU A 262 11.63 8.48 -8.65
N ARG A 263 12.71 8.31 -7.90
CA ARG A 263 13.23 9.36 -7.00
C ARG A 263 13.64 10.62 -7.77
N LYS A 264 14.31 10.47 -8.91
CA LYS A 264 14.70 11.60 -9.78
C LYS A 264 13.47 12.23 -10.44
N MET A 265 12.49 11.44 -10.83
CA MET A 265 11.25 11.89 -11.42
C MET A 265 10.50 12.85 -10.48
N GLN A 266 10.46 12.57 -9.19
CA GLN A 266 9.87 13.47 -8.19
C GLN A 266 10.56 14.85 -8.15
N SER A 267 11.89 14.89 -8.29
CA SER A 267 12.63 16.16 -8.29
C SER A 267 12.46 16.92 -9.60
N GLU A 268 12.47 16.21 -10.74
CA GLU A 268 12.30 16.79 -12.08
C GLU A 268 10.87 17.27 -12.33
N TYR A 269 9.87 16.68 -11.69
CA TYR A 269 8.48 17.12 -11.79
C TYR A 269 8.32 18.61 -11.46
N GLY A 270 8.91 19.06 -10.33
CA GLY A 270 8.83 20.46 -9.93
C GLY A 270 9.53 21.41 -10.93
N VAL A 271 10.65 20.97 -11.50
CA VAL A 271 11.38 21.73 -12.54
C VAL A 271 10.53 21.83 -13.81
N LEU A 272 9.99 20.67 -14.26
CA LEU A 272 9.11 20.63 -15.43
C LEU A 272 7.91 21.56 -15.27
N ILE A 273 7.19 21.51 -14.15
CA ILE A 273 6.03 22.36 -13.90
C ILE A 273 6.40 23.85 -13.95
N ALA A 274 7.55 24.23 -13.39
CA ALA A 274 8.01 25.61 -13.46
C ALA A 274 8.26 26.06 -14.92
N GLU A 275 8.92 25.24 -15.71
CA GLU A 275 9.15 25.48 -17.14
C GLU A 275 7.84 25.55 -17.94
N LEU A 276 6.88 24.68 -17.65
CA LEU A 276 5.59 24.67 -18.34
C LEU A 276 4.76 25.92 -18.00
N LYS A 277 4.85 26.41 -16.77
CA LYS A 277 4.22 27.69 -16.36
C LYS A 277 4.83 28.90 -17.08
N GLU A 278 6.07 28.81 -17.52
CA GLU A 278 6.69 29.83 -18.38
C GLU A 278 6.32 29.65 -19.87
N LYS A 279 6.20 28.39 -20.33
CA LYS A 279 5.87 28.05 -21.72
C LYS A 279 4.40 28.34 -22.07
N TYR A 280 3.47 28.05 -21.17
CA TYR A 280 2.04 28.18 -21.38
C TYR A 280 1.45 29.33 -20.57
N THR A 281 0.44 30.00 -21.14
CA THR A 281 -0.27 31.07 -20.41
C THR A 281 -1.22 30.45 -19.38
N VAL A 282 -1.03 30.77 -18.10
CA VAL A 282 -1.88 30.34 -16.99
C VAL A 282 -2.61 31.57 -16.44
N GLU A 283 -3.94 31.57 -16.49
CA GLU A 283 -4.78 32.58 -15.84
C GLU A 283 -5.51 31.90 -14.67
N ASN A 284 -5.27 32.39 -13.47
CA ASN A 284 -5.95 31.92 -12.25
C ASN A 284 -7.03 32.99 -11.88
N ASN A 285 -8.28 32.54 -11.80
CA ASN A 285 -9.44 33.40 -11.52
C ASN A 285 -10.18 33.01 -10.23
N LEU A 286 -9.53 32.21 -9.34
CA LEU A 286 -10.06 31.81 -8.05
C LEU A 286 -9.76 32.84 -6.99
#